data_5dea756836e7fa21cf702e9b13e52b27
#
_entry.id   5dea756836e7fa21cf702e9b13e52b27
#
_cell.length_a   1.000
_cell.length_b   1.000
_cell.length_c   1.000
_cell.angle_alpha   90.00
_cell.angle_beta   90.00
_cell.angle_gamma   90.00
#
_symmetry.space_group_name_H-M   'P 1'
#
loop_
_entity.id
_entity.type
_entity.pdbx_description
1 polymer ?
#
loop_
_entity_poly.entity_id
_entity_poly.type
_entity_poly.pdbx_seq_one_letter_code
_entity_poly.pdbx_strand_id
1 'polypeptide(L)'
;MGRGSCVAVTVGSLMLATTVTAAQDAATPLDLLERMNEAIRQLDYEGRFVVQSAGRLDAMYIVHRVDQGAEKERVVSLTGKPREIIRSDEAVVCRLPGKDGQINVGVRANRRSFSPLRGASAEQLGASYKNEVLEQGRVAGRESYQLDIEPRDDLRYGYRLFNDQATALPLQSIMFDEQDKAISQVMFVELRVGQAITPIEHDISAMQLAKADPNDLPAIERLTPPDWVFPELPPGFRLDVHRRKLLGESAGEREHFIFSDGLATVSVYVQRL
;
A
#
# COMPACT_ATOMS: atom_id res chain seq x y z
N MET A 1 88.90 29.21 16.33
CA MET A 1 88.23 28.01 15.83
C MET A 1 87.09 27.74 16.79
N GLY A 2 85.88 28.21 16.47
CA GLY A 2 84.65 28.01 17.25
C GLY A 2 83.53 27.58 16.37
N ARG A 3 83.13 26.34 16.55
CA ARG A 3 82.01 25.75 15.83
C ARG A 3 80.70 26.13 16.55
N GLY A 4 79.87 26.94 15.87
CA GLY A 4 78.51 27.20 16.33
C GLY A 4 77.59 26.09 15.84
N SER A 5 76.89 25.38 16.77
CA SER A 5 75.82 24.45 16.47
C SER A 5 74.49 25.19 16.40
N CYS A 6 73.85 25.19 15.26
CA CYS A 6 72.47 25.65 15.10
C CYS A 6 71.52 24.50 15.50
N VAL A 7 70.69 24.73 16.53
CA VAL A 7 69.56 23.84 16.88
C VAL A 7 68.33 24.32 16.13
N ALA A 8 67.86 23.48 15.21
CA ALA A 8 66.58 23.71 14.52
C ALA A 8 65.44 23.15 15.40
N VAL A 9 64.55 24.03 15.85
CA VAL A 9 63.30 23.65 16.53
C VAL A 9 62.19 23.49 15.49
N THR A 10 61.79 22.27 15.26
CA THR A 10 60.64 21.96 14.35
C THR A 10 59.35 22.01 15.21
N VAL A 11 58.53 23.04 14.98
CA VAL A 11 57.19 23.12 15.59
C VAL A 11 56.26 22.30 14.73
N GLY A 12 55.85 21.11 15.20
CA GLY A 12 54.84 20.27 14.61
C GLY A 12 53.43 20.80 14.92
N SER A 13 52.77 21.38 13.93
CA SER A 13 51.34 21.71 14.04
C SER A 13 50.49 20.44 13.96
N LEU A 14 49.89 20.05 15.12
CA LEU A 14 48.92 18.98 15.20
C LEU A 14 47.53 19.51 14.70
N MET A 15 47.16 19.21 13.47
CA MET A 15 45.80 19.49 12.99
C MET A 15 44.85 18.43 13.57
N LEU A 16 43.99 18.84 14.53
CA LEU A 16 42.82 18.05 14.93
C LEU A 16 41.77 18.13 13.82
N ALA A 17 41.64 17.05 13.07
CA ALA A 17 40.49 16.88 12.17
C ALA A 17 39.23 16.54 13.01
N THR A 18 38.39 17.54 13.24
CA THR A 18 37.04 17.31 13.77
C THR A 18 36.20 16.65 12.71
N THR A 19 35.99 15.34 12.81
CA THR A 19 34.98 14.63 12.05
C THR A 19 33.59 15.08 12.53
N VAL A 20 32.94 15.97 11.78
CA VAL A 20 31.54 16.27 11.95
C VAL A 20 30.81 15.01 11.47
N THR A 21 30.43 14.13 12.39
CA THR A 21 29.46 13.08 12.11
C THR A 21 28.14 13.79 11.90
N ALA A 22 27.70 13.92 10.64
CA ALA A 22 26.34 14.32 10.33
C ALA A 22 25.43 13.26 10.99
N ALA A 23 24.74 13.63 12.06
CA ALA A 23 23.62 12.86 12.54
C ALA A 23 22.63 12.79 11.38
N GLN A 24 22.48 11.64 10.76
CA GLN A 24 21.35 11.41 9.86
C GLN A 24 20.12 11.57 10.75
N ASP A 25 19.36 12.64 10.51
CA ASP A 25 18.07 12.85 11.16
C ASP A 25 17.27 11.56 10.95
N ALA A 26 16.98 10.88 12.04
CA ALA A 26 16.18 9.68 12.02
C ALA A 26 14.81 10.08 11.42
N ALA A 27 14.45 9.49 10.29
CA ALA A 27 13.19 9.79 9.63
C ALA A 27 12.04 9.61 10.62
N THR A 28 11.15 10.59 10.71
CA THR A 28 9.99 10.47 11.59
C THR A 28 9.04 9.39 11.04
N PRO A 29 8.18 8.78 11.86
CA PRO A 29 7.19 7.83 11.39
C PRO A 29 6.32 8.39 10.27
N LEU A 30 5.97 9.67 10.32
CA LEU A 30 5.15 10.35 9.32
C LEU A 30 5.89 10.54 7.99
N ASP A 31 7.17 10.98 8.05
CA ASP A 31 8.02 11.09 6.85
C ASP A 31 8.18 9.72 6.16
N LEU A 32 8.31 8.65 6.95
CA LEU A 32 8.45 7.30 6.42
C LEU A 32 7.16 6.84 5.71
N LEU A 33 5.99 7.16 6.27
CA LEU A 33 4.69 6.88 5.66
C LEU A 33 4.47 7.67 4.36
N GLU A 34 4.85 8.94 4.31
CA GLU A 34 4.77 9.78 3.12
C GLU A 34 5.67 9.25 2.01
N ARG A 35 6.94 8.98 2.33
CA ARG A 35 7.90 8.39 1.40
C ARG A 35 7.46 7.03 0.88
N MET A 36 6.86 6.20 1.73
CA MET A 36 6.28 4.91 1.35
C MET A 36 5.13 5.09 0.34
N ASN A 37 4.21 6.02 0.61
CA ASN A 37 3.08 6.31 -0.30
C ASN A 37 3.57 6.84 -1.65
N GLU A 38 4.61 7.65 -1.66
CA GLU A 38 5.24 8.14 -2.88
C GLU A 38 5.93 7.00 -3.65
N ALA A 39 6.71 6.16 -2.96
CA ALA A 39 7.42 5.03 -3.55
C ALA A 39 6.46 4.03 -4.23
N ILE A 40 5.35 3.69 -3.59
CA ILE A 40 4.33 2.78 -4.15
C ILE A 40 3.78 3.32 -5.48
N ARG A 41 3.65 4.64 -5.63
CA ARG A 41 3.01 5.25 -6.80
C ARG A 41 3.99 5.63 -7.90
N GLN A 42 5.25 5.95 -7.56
CA GLN A 42 6.19 6.56 -8.51
C GLN A 42 7.30 5.63 -8.97
N LEU A 43 7.56 4.54 -8.27
CA LEU A 43 8.63 3.64 -8.64
C LEU A 43 8.16 2.52 -9.55
N ASP A 44 8.98 2.19 -10.53
CA ASP A 44 8.85 0.94 -11.29
C ASP A 44 9.40 -0.19 -10.43
N TYR A 45 8.59 -1.23 -10.21
CA TYR A 45 9.03 -2.42 -9.47
C TYR A 45 8.30 -3.68 -9.93
N GLU A 46 8.94 -4.81 -9.72
CA GLU A 46 8.34 -6.12 -9.87
C GLU A 46 8.86 -7.09 -8.83
N GLY A 47 8.04 -8.07 -8.47
CA GLY A 47 8.44 -9.02 -7.45
C GLY A 47 7.45 -10.13 -7.21
N ARG A 48 7.88 -11.08 -6.40
CA ARG A 48 7.04 -12.15 -5.88
C ARG A 48 6.79 -11.90 -4.41
N PHE A 49 5.55 -12.04 -4.01
CA PHE A 49 5.15 -11.88 -2.62
C PHE A 49 4.17 -12.97 -2.20
N VAL A 50 4.10 -13.21 -0.90
CA VAL A 50 3.14 -14.11 -0.29
C VAL A 50 2.11 -13.32 0.50
N VAL A 51 0.88 -13.82 0.49
CA VAL A 51 -0.22 -13.31 1.30
C VAL A 51 -0.67 -14.43 2.21
N GLN A 52 -0.58 -14.21 3.52
CA GLN A 52 -1.14 -15.10 4.53
C GLN A 52 -2.37 -14.43 5.14
N SER A 53 -3.49 -15.13 5.14
CA SER A 53 -4.73 -14.66 5.77
C SER A 53 -5.67 -15.84 6.02
N ALA A 54 -6.34 -15.86 7.16
CA ALA A 54 -7.30 -16.90 7.54
C ALA A 54 -6.77 -18.33 7.36
N GLY A 55 -5.51 -18.58 7.71
CA GLY A 55 -4.87 -19.90 7.61
C GLY A 55 -4.48 -20.33 6.19
N ARG A 56 -4.64 -19.46 5.19
CA ARG A 56 -4.22 -19.70 3.79
C ARG A 56 -2.97 -18.92 3.47
N LEU A 57 -2.14 -19.51 2.61
CA LEU A 57 -0.95 -18.88 2.04
C LEU A 57 -1.07 -18.90 0.51
N ASP A 58 -1.12 -17.73 -0.09
CA ASP A 58 -1.17 -17.54 -1.53
C ASP A 58 0.12 -16.84 -2.01
N ALA A 59 0.75 -17.36 -3.08
CA ALA A 59 1.88 -16.70 -3.72
C ALA A 59 1.40 -15.90 -4.93
N MET A 60 1.96 -14.70 -5.09
CA MET A 60 1.55 -13.72 -6.09
C MET A 60 2.79 -13.15 -6.79
N TYR A 61 2.60 -12.68 -8.01
CA TYR A 61 3.58 -11.88 -8.75
C TYR A 61 2.98 -10.53 -9.09
N ILE A 62 3.74 -9.46 -8.91
CA ILE A 62 3.34 -8.09 -9.20
C ILE A 62 4.34 -7.45 -10.15
N VAL A 63 3.82 -6.63 -11.07
CA VAL A 63 4.55 -5.65 -11.85
C VAL A 63 3.86 -4.32 -11.68
N HIS A 64 4.60 -3.29 -11.32
CA HIS A 64 4.14 -1.91 -11.25
C HIS A 64 5.02 -1.03 -12.13
N ARG A 65 4.40 -0.20 -12.95
CA ARG A 65 5.07 0.73 -13.84
C ARG A 65 4.39 2.09 -13.83
N VAL A 66 5.21 3.11 -14.02
CA VAL A 66 4.76 4.49 -14.20
C VAL A 66 5.24 4.98 -15.56
N ASP A 67 4.31 5.36 -16.43
CA ASP A 67 4.61 5.91 -17.75
C ASP A 67 3.95 7.27 -17.91
N GLN A 68 4.75 8.31 -18.07
CA GLN A 68 4.30 9.71 -18.17
C GLN A 68 3.36 10.14 -17.03
N GLY A 69 3.58 9.60 -15.83
CA GLY A 69 2.77 9.87 -14.64
C GLY A 69 1.53 8.98 -14.51
N ALA A 70 1.21 8.14 -15.49
CA ALA A 70 0.13 7.16 -15.42
C ALA A 70 0.61 5.86 -14.79
N GLU A 71 -0.08 5.41 -13.73
CA GLU A 71 0.24 4.16 -13.04
C GLU A 71 -0.41 2.96 -13.75
N LYS A 72 0.38 1.87 -13.89
CA LYS A 72 -0.13 0.56 -14.31
C LYS A 72 0.40 -0.52 -13.36
N GLU A 73 -0.49 -1.35 -12.88
CA GLU A 73 -0.16 -2.48 -11.99
C GLU A 73 -0.79 -3.75 -12.53
N ARG A 74 -0.03 -4.83 -12.55
CA ARG A 74 -0.51 -6.18 -12.88
C ARG A 74 -0.14 -7.14 -11.76
N VAL A 75 -1.14 -7.82 -11.19
CA VAL A 75 -0.96 -8.83 -10.14
C VAL A 75 -1.50 -10.16 -10.63
N VAL A 76 -0.71 -11.22 -10.52
CA VAL A 76 -1.04 -12.57 -10.96
C VAL A 76 -0.89 -13.54 -9.79
N SER A 77 -1.88 -14.44 -9.60
CA SER A 77 -1.72 -15.54 -8.65
C SER A 77 -0.78 -16.61 -9.20
N LEU A 78 0.18 -17.04 -8.38
CA LEU A 78 1.11 -18.13 -8.69
C LEU A 78 0.66 -19.47 -8.09
N THR A 79 -0.27 -19.41 -7.13
CA THR A 79 -0.86 -20.59 -6.47
C THR A 79 -2.38 -20.59 -6.57
N GLY A 80 -3.00 -21.73 -6.43
CA GLY A 80 -4.44 -21.89 -6.44
C GLY A 80 -5.07 -21.67 -7.82
N LYS A 81 -6.29 -21.10 -7.84
CA LYS A 81 -6.99 -20.79 -9.10
C LYS A 81 -6.32 -19.61 -9.80
N PRO A 82 -6.06 -19.69 -11.10
CA PRO A 82 -5.49 -18.56 -11.85
C PRO A 82 -6.34 -17.30 -11.66
N ARG A 83 -5.71 -16.20 -11.28
CA ARG A 83 -6.34 -14.90 -11.11
C ARG A 83 -5.36 -13.82 -11.54
N GLU A 84 -5.85 -12.88 -12.32
CA GLU A 84 -5.08 -11.73 -12.75
C GLU A 84 -5.87 -10.45 -12.43
N ILE A 85 -5.19 -9.47 -11.87
CA ILE A 85 -5.73 -8.15 -11.59
C ILE A 85 -4.84 -7.15 -12.32
N ILE A 86 -5.44 -6.31 -13.14
CA ILE A 86 -4.76 -5.23 -13.84
C ILE A 86 -5.39 -3.93 -13.36
N ARG A 87 -4.56 -2.98 -12.96
CA ARG A 87 -4.96 -1.65 -12.50
C ARG A 87 -4.37 -0.58 -13.38
N SER A 88 -5.14 0.48 -13.60
CA SER A 88 -4.70 1.77 -14.11
C SER A 88 -5.32 2.87 -13.26
N ASP A 89 -4.98 4.12 -13.57
CA ASP A 89 -5.59 5.28 -12.91
C ASP A 89 -7.12 5.29 -13.06
N GLU A 90 -7.65 4.75 -14.16
CA GLU A 90 -9.06 4.77 -14.49
C GLU A 90 -9.85 3.60 -13.90
N ALA A 91 -9.28 2.40 -13.92
CA ALA A 91 -10.04 1.18 -13.62
C ALA A 91 -9.19 0.03 -13.08
N VAL A 92 -9.89 -0.92 -12.45
CA VAL A 92 -9.36 -2.23 -12.06
C VAL A 92 -10.10 -3.31 -12.83
N VAL A 93 -9.36 -4.12 -13.57
CA VAL A 93 -9.86 -5.27 -14.29
C VAL A 93 -9.43 -6.54 -13.58
N CYS A 94 -10.40 -7.37 -13.20
CA CYS A 94 -10.13 -8.69 -12.61
C CYS A 94 -10.47 -9.77 -13.63
N ARG A 95 -9.51 -10.65 -13.92
CA ARG A 95 -9.68 -11.82 -14.79
C ARG A 95 -9.69 -13.08 -13.93
N LEU A 96 -10.78 -13.80 -13.96
CA LEU A 96 -10.98 -15.03 -13.20
C LEU A 96 -11.38 -16.16 -14.17
N PRO A 97 -10.90 -17.42 -13.96
CA PRO A 97 -11.38 -18.54 -14.74
C PRO A 97 -12.87 -18.75 -14.48
N GLY A 98 -13.65 -18.76 -15.56
CA GLY A 98 -15.05 -19.12 -15.54
C GLY A 98 -15.27 -20.62 -15.67
N LYS A 99 -16.54 -21.03 -15.73
CA LYS A 99 -16.92 -22.39 -16.11
C LYS A 99 -16.59 -22.57 -17.60
N ASP A 100 -16.20 -23.76 -18.00
CA ASP A 100 -15.91 -24.15 -19.40
C ASP A 100 -14.75 -23.39 -20.06
N GLY A 101 -13.72 -22.99 -19.28
CA GLY A 101 -12.53 -22.33 -19.80
C GLY A 101 -12.71 -20.87 -20.24
N GLN A 102 -13.90 -20.30 -20.03
CA GLN A 102 -14.13 -18.87 -20.24
C GLN A 102 -13.42 -18.03 -19.18
N ILE A 103 -13.06 -16.80 -19.53
CA ILE A 103 -12.47 -15.86 -18.57
C ILE A 103 -13.55 -14.84 -18.19
N ASN A 104 -13.93 -14.85 -16.92
CA ASN A 104 -14.80 -13.80 -16.38
C ASN A 104 -13.96 -12.53 -16.16
N VAL A 105 -14.43 -11.42 -16.70
CA VAL A 105 -13.82 -10.11 -16.56
C VAL A 105 -14.75 -9.25 -15.73
N GLY A 106 -14.28 -8.82 -14.56
CA GLY A 106 -14.99 -7.85 -13.74
C GLY A 106 -14.23 -6.53 -13.76
N VAL A 107 -14.94 -5.43 -13.98
CA VAL A 107 -14.39 -4.08 -13.90
C VAL A 107 -14.85 -3.42 -12.60
N ARG A 108 -13.93 -2.78 -11.87
CA ARG A 108 -14.24 -2.08 -10.63
C ARG A 108 -13.56 -0.71 -10.64
N ALA A 109 -14.16 0.26 -9.96
CA ALA A 109 -13.47 1.52 -9.69
C ALA A 109 -12.18 1.26 -8.91
N ASN A 110 -11.09 1.96 -9.30
CA ASN A 110 -9.77 1.76 -8.67
C ASN A 110 -9.80 2.27 -7.23
N ARG A 111 -9.64 1.40 -6.25
CA ARG A 111 -9.72 1.80 -4.83
C ARG A 111 -8.66 1.22 -3.90
N ARG A 112 -7.92 0.17 -4.25
CA ARG A 112 -6.90 -0.41 -3.36
C ARG A 112 -5.77 -1.05 -4.14
N SER A 113 -4.55 -0.64 -3.82
CA SER A 113 -3.30 -1.32 -4.17
C SER A 113 -3.10 -2.56 -3.29
N PHE A 114 -2.02 -3.30 -3.52
CA PHE A 114 -1.59 -4.38 -2.64
C PHE A 114 -1.24 -3.86 -1.22
N SER A 115 -0.87 -2.60 -1.09
CA SER A 115 -0.60 -1.97 0.21
C SER A 115 -1.90 -1.43 0.82
N PRO A 116 -2.27 -1.87 2.04
CA PRO A 116 -3.44 -1.35 2.75
C PRO A 116 -3.31 0.14 3.09
N LEU A 117 -2.09 0.66 3.17
CA LEU A 117 -1.76 2.03 3.58
C LEU A 117 -1.72 3.02 2.41
N ARG A 118 -1.92 2.55 1.19
CA ARG A 118 -1.94 3.44 0.04
C ARG A 118 -3.06 4.48 0.16
N GLY A 119 -2.67 5.75 0.25
CA GLY A 119 -3.58 6.88 0.35
C GLY A 119 -4.02 7.24 1.77
N ALA A 120 -3.53 6.55 2.80
CA ALA A 120 -3.65 7.02 4.17
C ALA A 120 -2.75 8.25 4.36
N SER A 121 -3.33 9.37 4.82
CA SER A 121 -2.51 10.54 5.13
C SER A 121 -1.83 10.37 6.50
N ALA A 122 -0.61 10.88 6.62
CA ALA A 122 0.14 10.85 7.86
C ALA A 122 -0.63 11.54 9.01
N GLU A 123 -1.32 12.66 8.73
CA GLU A 123 -2.13 13.38 9.69
C GLU A 123 -3.32 12.55 10.21
N GLN A 124 -4.03 11.85 9.32
CA GLN A 124 -5.15 10.98 9.68
C GLN A 124 -4.70 9.83 10.57
N LEU A 125 -3.57 9.20 10.23
CA LEU A 125 -3.00 8.12 11.02
C LEU A 125 -2.53 8.63 12.40
N GLY A 126 -1.92 9.80 12.47
CA GLY A 126 -1.47 10.39 13.75
C GLY A 126 -2.59 10.64 14.76
N ALA A 127 -3.80 10.95 14.30
CA ALA A 127 -4.95 11.17 15.16
C ALA A 127 -5.47 9.87 15.82
N SER A 128 -5.50 8.77 15.07
CA SER A 128 -6.13 7.50 15.50
C SER A 128 -5.13 6.42 15.90
N TYR A 129 -3.84 6.59 15.54
CA TYR A 129 -2.78 5.62 15.81
C TYR A 129 -1.58 6.28 16.46
N LYS A 130 -0.87 5.50 17.27
CA LYS A 130 0.51 5.78 17.69
C LYS A 130 1.43 5.17 16.64
N ASN A 131 2.35 5.96 16.11
CA ASN A 131 3.29 5.53 15.10
C ASN A 131 4.71 5.59 15.67
N GLU A 132 5.46 4.51 15.54
CA GLU A 132 6.82 4.41 16.07
C GLU A 132 7.75 3.71 15.09
N VAL A 133 8.91 4.29 14.81
CA VAL A 133 9.98 3.62 14.07
C VAL A 133 10.82 2.86 15.08
N LEU A 134 10.86 1.55 14.91
CA LEU A 134 11.59 0.65 15.80
C LEU A 134 12.89 0.17 15.15
N GLU A 135 13.13 -1.10 15.19
CA GLU A 135 14.36 -1.73 14.78
C GLU A 135 14.57 -1.74 13.27
N GLN A 136 15.82 -1.95 12.87
CA GLN A 136 16.18 -2.31 11.52
C GLN A 136 15.96 -3.80 11.32
N GLY A 137 15.46 -4.19 10.14
CA GLY A 137 15.21 -5.57 9.76
C GLY A 137 15.74 -5.86 8.36
N ARG A 138 15.51 -7.10 7.90
CA ARG A 138 15.85 -7.51 6.55
C ARG A 138 14.73 -8.35 5.95
N VAL A 139 14.16 -7.89 4.82
CA VAL A 139 13.09 -8.58 4.10
C VAL A 139 13.45 -8.65 2.62
N ALA A 140 13.18 -9.78 1.98
CA ALA A 140 13.51 -10.03 0.56
C ALA A 140 14.98 -9.71 0.21
N GLY A 141 15.91 -9.95 1.16
CA GLY A 141 17.32 -9.64 0.97
C GLY A 141 17.69 -8.17 1.08
N ARG A 142 16.78 -7.28 1.46
CA ARG A 142 16.93 -5.82 1.53
C ARG A 142 16.85 -5.33 2.97
N GLU A 143 17.69 -4.36 3.32
CA GLU A 143 17.65 -3.70 4.63
C GLU A 143 16.36 -2.87 4.74
N SER A 144 15.71 -2.90 5.91
CA SER A 144 14.41 -2.27 6.11
C SER A 144 14.33 -1.55 7.46
N TYR A 145 13.48 -0.50 7.51
CA TYR A 145 13.00 0.08 8.76
C TYR A 145 11.70 -0.60 9.15
N GLN A 146 11.55 -0.91 10.44
CA GLN A 146 10.29 -1.34 11.01
C GLN A 146 9.53 -0.12 11.51
N LEU A 147 8.27 0.01 11.06
CA LEU A 147 7.32 1.01 11.50
C LEU A 147 6.11 0.31 12.12
N ASP A 148 5.86 0.54 13.40
CA ASP A 148 4.68 0.07 14.09
C ASP A 148 3.60 1.16 14.09
N ILE A 149 2.37 0.75 13.79
CA ILE A 149 1.15 1.58 13.73
C ILE A 149 0.15 0.94 14.68
N GLU A 150 0.11 1.42 15.91
CA GLU A 150 -0.74 0.91 16.97
C GLU A 150 -2.01 1.76 17.10
N PRO A 151 -3.21 1.16 17.11
CA PRO A 151 -4.44 1.93 17.34
C PRO A 151 -4.47 2.51 18.76
N ARG A 152 -5.12 3.66 18.90
CA ARG A 152 -5.33 4.30 20.21
C ARG A 152 -6.60 3.82 20.90
N ASP A 153 -7.37 2.96 20.26
CA ASP A 153 -8.61 2.37 20.73
C ASP A 153 -8.68 0.86 20.36
N ASP A 154 -9.71 0.19 20.79
CA ASP A 154 -10.01 -1.22 20.56
C ASP A 154 -10.90 -1.51 19.33
N LEU A 155 -11.11 -0.51 18.49
CA LEU A 155 -11.98 -0.60 17.29
C LEU A 155 -11.20 -0.94 16.02
N ARG A 156 -9.88 -0.96 16.09
CA ARG A 156 -8.97 -1.04 14.94
C ARG A 156 -7.92 -2.12 15.11
N TYR A 157 -7.39 -2.58 14.00
CA TYR A 157 -6.23 -3.46 13.98
C TYR A 157 -4.94 -2.64 13.95
N GLY A 158 -3.89 -3.17 14.56
CA GLY A 158 -2.52 -2.65 14.45
C GLY A 158 -1.82 -3.17 13.21
N TYR A 159 -0.77 -2.45 12.79
CA TYR A 159 0.07 -2.85 11.66
C TYR A 159 1.53 -2.72 12.01
N ARG A 160 2.32 -3.67 11.52
CA ARG A 160 3.78 -3.60 11.49
C ARG A 160 4.26 -3.64 10.06
N LEU A 161 5.00 -2.62 9.66
CA LEU A 161 5.51 -2.45 8.31
C LEU A 161 7.02 -2.57 8.30
N PHE A 162 7.55 -3.20 7.27
CA PHE A 162 8.98 -3.19 6.98
C PHE A 162 9.17 -2.50 5.64
N ASN A 163 9.76 -1.30 5.68
CA ASN A 163 9.97 -0.47 4.50
C ASN A 163 11.44 -0.50 4.09
N ASP A 164 11.70 -0.70 2.81
CA ASP A 164 13.05 -0.70 2.25
C ASP A 164 13.79 0.61 2.56
N GLN A 165 14.99 0.52 3.13
CA GLN A 165 15.76 1.71 3.50
C GLN A 165 16.14 2.57 2.29
N ALA A 166 16.42 1.93 1.15
CA ALA A 166 16.86 2.62 -0.05
C ALA A 166 15.72 3.32 -0.81
N THR A 167 14.53 2.71 -0.86
CA THR A 167 13.43 3.16 -1.72
C THR A 167 12.16 3.53 -0.98
N ALA A 168 12.06 3.21 0.31
CA ALA A 168 10.86 3.30 1.15
C ALA A 168 9.69 2.37 0.72
N LEU A 169 9.85 1.51 -0.29
CA LEU A 169 8.81 0.55 -0.67
C LEU A 169 8.48 -0.39 0.52
N PRO A 170 7.19 -0.69 0.77
CA PRO A 170 6.81 -1.67 1.78
C PRO A 170 7.20 -3.07 1.32
N LEU A 171 8.08 -3.72 2.07
CA LEU A 171 8.56 -5.08 1.82
C LEU A 171 7.69 -6.12 2.53
N GLN A 172 7.15 -5.74 3.70
CA GLN A 172 6.27 -6.59 4.50
C GLN A 172 5.26 -5.72 5.24
N SER A 173 4.04 -6.22 5.36
CA SER A 173 2.97 -5.65 6.18
C SER A 173 2.33 -6.77 6.97
N ILE A 174 2.26 -6.62 8.29
CA ILE A 174 1.59 -7.57 9.19
C ILE A 174 0.48 -6.81 9.90
N MET A 175 -0.73 -7.36 9.90
CA MET A 175 -1.89 -6.84 10.62
C MET A 175 -2.10 -7.68 11.88
N PHE A 176 -2.28 -7.01 13.03
CA PHE A 176 -2.47 -7.63 14.34
C PHE A 176 -3.83 -7.31 14.92
N ASP A 177 -4.38 -8.26 15.68
CA ASP A 177 -5.52 -8.01 16.53
C ASP A 177 -5.12 -7.35 17.87
N GLU A 178 -6.09 -7.09 18.72
CA GLU A 178 -5.92 -6.50 20.05
C GLU A 178 -5.11 -7.37 21.05
N GLN A 179 -4.89 -8.64 20.73
CA GLN A 179 -4.04 -9.56 21.48
C GLN A 179 -2.63 -9.69 20.89
N ASP A 180 -2.22 -8.78 19.98
CA ASP A 180 -0.93 -8.80 19.26
C ASP A 180 -0.73 -10.09 18.44
N LYS A 181 -1.81 -10.73 18.02
CA LYS A 181 -1.78 -11.91 17.17
C LYS A 181 -1.87 -11.52 15.70
N ALA A 182 -0.92 -11.96 14.89
CA ALA A 182 -0.93 -11.73 13.46
C ALA A 182 -2.14 -12.43 12.80
N ILE A 183 -3.00 -11.66 12.14
CA ILE A 183 -4.21 -12.12 11.44
C ILE A 183 -4.07 -12.10 9.93
N SER A 184 -3.21 -11.24 9.41
CA SER A 184 -2.89 -11.18 7.99
C SER A 184 -1.46 -10.67 7.79
N GLN A 185 -0.81 -11.15 6.73
CA GLN A 185 0.53 -10.74 6.36
C GLN A 185 0.69 -10.73 4.85
N VAL A 186 1.37 -9.70 4.35
CA VAL A 186 1.87 -9.62 2.98
C VAL A 186 3.38 -9.44 3.07
N MET A 187 4.18 -10.25 2.34
CA MET A 187 5.63 -10.17 2.39
C MET A 187 6.24 -10.47 1.02
N PHE A 188 7.08 -9.59 0.53
CA PHE A 188 7.91 -9.88 -0.64
C PHE A 188 8.96 -10.95 -0.31
N VAL A 189 9.11 -11.89 -1.21
CA VAL A 189 10.19 -12.89 -1.17
C VAL A 189 11.29 -12.54 -2.17
N GLU A 190 10.94 -11.77 -3.21
CA GLU A 190 11.84 -11.21 -4.21
C GLU A 190 11.28 -9.86 -4.68
N LEU A 191 12.13 -8.84 -4.79
CA LEU A 191 11.75 -7.51 -5.27
C LEU A 191 12.88 -6.91 -6.12
N ARG A 192 12.55 -6.46 -7.32
CA ARG A 192 13.38 -5.62 -8.18
C ARG A 192 12.76 -4.25 -8.32
N VAL A 193 13.58 -3.20 -8.29
CA VAL A 193 13.14 -1.80 -8.37
C VAL A 193 13.96 -1.07 -9.43
N GLY A 194 13.34 -0.21 -10.21
CA GLY A 194 13.97 0.65 -11.20
C GLY A 194 13.90 0.09 -12.62
N GLN A 195 14.92 0.41 -13.44
CA GLN A 195 14.95 0.05 -14.86
C GLN A 195 14.99 -1.48 -15.09
N ALA A 196 14.58 -1.93 -16.27
CA ALA A 196 14.49 -3.33 -16.67
C ALA A 196 13.36 -4.15 -16.02
N ILE A 197 12.27 -3.49 -15.64
CA ILE A 197 11.04 -4.14 -15.19
C ILE A 197 10.25 -4.69 -16.40
N THR A 198 9.62 -5.84 -16.21
CA THR A 198 8.80 -6.50 -17.24
C THR A 198 7.71 -5.58 -17.77
N PRO A 199 7.57 -5.40 -19.10
CA PRO A 199 6.49 -4.60 -19.68
C PRO A 199 5.11 -5.18 -19.32
N ILE A 200 4.14 -4.30 -19.09
CA ILE A 200 2.72 -4.68 -18.97
C ILE A 200 2.09 -4.53 -20.34
N GLU A 201 2.02 -5.62 -21.10
CA GLU A 201 1.59 -5.63 -22.50
C GLU A 201 0.06 -5.52 -22.70
N HIS A 202 -0.72 -5.50 -21.62
CA HIS A 202 -2.18 -5.50 -21.72
C HIS A 202 -2.72 -4.09 -21.86
N ASP A 203 -3.36 -3.81 -22.99
CA ASP A 203 -4.20 -2.63 -23.18
C ASP A 203 -5.54 -2.82 -22.45
N ILE A 204 -5.66 -2.17 -21.31
CA ILE A 204 -6.88 -2.21 -20.48
C ILE A 204 -8.07 -1.64 -21.26
N SER A 205 -7.86 -0.61 -22.09
CA SER A 205 -8.90 0.06 -22.85
C SER A 205 -9.53 -0.88 -23.89
N ALA A 206 -8.70 -1.64 -24.62
CA ALA A 206 -9.17 -2.63 -25.58
C ALA A 206 -9.90 -3.81 -24.91
N MET A 207 -9.49 -4.18 -23.69
CA MET A 207 -10.13 -5.26 -22.92
C MET A 207 -11.46 -4.86 -22.30
N GLN A 208 -11.63 -3.60 -21.92
CA GLN A 208 -12.87 -3.06 -21.34
C GLN A 208 -14.01 -3.02 -22.35
N LEU A 209 -13.71 -2.64 -23.59
CA LEU A 209 -14.71 -2.45 -24.65
C LEU A 209 -15.26 -3.76 -25.25
N ALA A 210 -14.50 -4.85 -25.16
CA ALA A 210 -14.85 -6.08 -25.86
C ALA A 210 -15.77 -7.04 -25.08
N LYS A 211 -15.90 -6.95 -23.75
CA LYS A 211 -16.56 -7.98 -22.91
C LYS A 211 -17.25 -7.48 -21.64
N ALA A 212 -17.31 -6.20 -21.36
CA ALA A 212 -18.10 -5.71 -20.23
C ALA A 212 -19.56 -5.62 -20.66
N ASP A 213 -20.45 -6.34 -19.98
CA ASP A 213 -21.87 -6.03 -20.04
C ASP A 213 -22.03 -4.57 -19.56
N PRO A 214 -22.65 -3.68 -20.38
CA PRO A 214 -22.89 -2.30 -19.98
C PRO A 214 -23.61 -2.17 -18.62
N ASN A 215 -24.34 -3.22 -18.21
CA ASN A 215 -25.01 -3.29 -16.91
C ASN A 215 -24.10 -3.73 -15.75
N ASP A 216 -22.94 -4.31 -16.04
CA ASP A 216 -21.93 -4.70 -15.03
C ASP A 216 -20.86 -3.62 -14.78
N LEU A 217 -20.80 -2.60 -15.64
CA LEU A 217 -19.98 -1.42 -15.36
C LEU A 217 -20.58 -0.76 -14.11
N PRO A 218 -19.79 -0.56 -13.04
CA PRO A 218 -20.25 0.27 -11.95
C PRO A 218 -20.56 1.63 -12.58
N ALA A 219 -21.85 1.99 -12.63
CA ALA A 219 -22.21 3.37 -12.90
C ALA A 219 -21.28 4.23 -12.02
N ILE A 220 -20.67 5.27 -12.61
CA ILE A 220 -19.97 6.29 -11.85
C ILE A 220 -21.06 6.94 -11.00
N GLU A 221 -21.35 6.32 -9.87
CA GLU A 221 -22.35 6.81 -8.95
C GLU A 221 -21.80 8.10 -8.38
N ARG A 222 -22.37 9.20 -8.84
CA ARG A 222 -22.27 10.48 -8.17
C ARG A 222 -22.70 10.22 -6.73
N LEU A 223 -21.87 10.60 -5.78
CA LEU A 223 -22.22 10.60 -4.37
C LEU A 223 -23.47 11.47 -4.20
N THR A 224 -24.64 10.86 -4.28
CA THR A 224 -25.89 11.51 -3.87
C THR A 224 -25.86 11.56 -2.35
N PRO A 225 -26.26 12.67 -1.73
CA PRO A 225 -26.37 12.71 -0.29
C PRO A 225 -27.20 11.51 0.17
N PRO A 226 -26.74 10.73 1.15
CA PRO A 226 -27.50 9.58 1.63
C PRO A 226 -28.77 10.05 2.35
N ASP A 227 -29.84 9.27 2.22
CA ASP A 227 -31.07 9.46 3.03
C ASP A 227 -30.86 9.06 4.50
N TRP A 228 -29.70 8.43 4.79
CA TRP A 228 -29.35 7.92 6.11
C TRP A 228 -28.36 8.85 6.80
N VAL A 229 -28.64 9.12 8.09
CA VAL A 229 -27.75 9.87 8.95
C VAL A 229 -27.04 8.91 9.89
N PHE A 230 -25.74 9.03 9.99
CA PHE A 230 -24.90 8.32 10.95
C PHE A 230 -24.45 9.33 12.00
N PRO A 231 -25.21 9.48 13.13
CA PRO A 231 -25.00 10.58 14.07
C PRO A 231 -23.67 10.47 14.82
N GLU A 232 -23.17 9.25 14.98
CA GLU A 232 -21.91 8.99 15.66
C GLU A 232 -21.07 8.00 14.85
N LEU A 233 -19.87 8.42 14.50
CA LEU A 233 -18.84 7.59 13.91
C LEU A 233 -17.66 7.51 14.89
N PRO A 234 -16.93 6.39 14.94
CA PRO A 234 -15.69 6.34 15.69
C PRO A 234 -14.74 7.45 15.26
N PRO A 235 -13.90 7.98 16.16
CA PRO A 235 -12.97 9.05 15.83
C PRO A 235 -12.13 8.73 14.59
N GLY A 236 -11.99 9.70 13.67
CA GLY A 236 -11.23 9.55 12.42
C GLY A 236 -11.97 8.86 11.27
N PHE A 237 -13.07 8.15 11.52
CA PHE A 237 -13.88 7.56 10.44
C PHE A 237 -14.71 8.63 9.74
N ARG A 238 -14.75 8.53 8.42
CA ARG A 238 -15.58 9.37 7.54
C ARG A 238 -16.21 8.51 6.45
N LEU A 239 -17.31 8.96 5.90
CA LEU A 239 -17.92 8.34 4.74
C LEU A 239 -16.99 8.52 3.53
N ASP A 240 -16.47 7.42 3.02
CA ASP A 240 -15.56 7.37 1.85
C ASP A 240 -16.34 7.04 0.57
N VAL A 241 -17.36 6.19 0.69
CA VAL A 241 -18.17 5.72 -0.44
C VAL A 241 -19.61 5.54 -0.03
N HIS A 242 -20.52 6.06 -0.87
CA HIS A 242 -21.92 5.70 -0.86
C HIS A 242 -22.33 5.19 -2.25
N ARG A 243 -22.95 4.02 -2.32
CA ARG A 243 -23.47 3.42 -3.54
C ARG A 243 -24.88 2.95 -3.33
N ARG A 244 -25.70 3.12 -4.36
CA ARG A 244 -27.07 2.65 -4.41
C ARG A 244 -27.22 1.67 -5.58
N LYS A 245 -27.78 0.51 -5.34
CA LYS A 245 -28.00 -0.52 -6.37
C LYS A 245 -29.46 -0.97 -6.33
N LEU A 246 -30.12 -0.90 -7.47
CA LEU A 246 -31.42 -1.51 -7.68
C LEU A 246 -31.24 -3.02 -7.83
N LEU A 247 -31.98 -3.82 -7.07
CA LEU A 247 -31.88 -5.28 -7.05
C LEU A 247 -32.88 -5.97 -8.02
N GLY A 248 -33.58 -5.20 -8.87
CA GLY A 248 -34.65 -5.64 -9.75
C GLY A 248 -36.01 -5.16 -9.28
N GLU A 249 -37.05 -5.34 -10.12
CA GLU A 249 -38.38 -4.75 -9.91
C GLU A 249 -39.07 -5.17 -8.60
N SER A 250 -38.74 -6.34 -8.03
CA SER A 250 -39.38 -6.89 -6.82
C SER A 250 -38.47 -6.95 -5.60
N ALA A 251 -37.18 -6.66 -5.70
CA ALA A 251 -36.20 -6.86 -4.61
C ALA A 251 -35.78 -5.56 -3.91
N GLY A 252 -36.34 -4.42 -4.32
CA GLY A 252 -36.06 -3.14 -3.69
C GLY A 252 -34.67 -2.56 -4.00
N GLU A 253 -34.25 -1.65 -3.16
CA GLU A 253 -32.99 -0.92 -3.29
C GLU A 253 -32.02 -1.31 -2.16
N ARG A 254 -30.75 -1.47 -2.51
CA ARG A 254 -29.68 -1.68 -1.53
C ARG A 254 -28.70 -0.53 -1.57
N GLU A 255 -28.42 0.02 -0.43
CA GLU A 255 -27.37 1.02 -0.24
C GLU A 255 -26.15 0.39 0.41
N HIS A 256 -24.96 0.81 0.00
CA HIS A 256 -23.68 0.39 0.54
C HIS A 256 -22.86 1.62 0.90
N PHE A 257 -22.57 1.75 2.18
CA PHE A 257 -21.73 2.79 2.75
C PHE A 257 -20.39 2.19 3.13
N ILE A 258 -19.31 2.87 2.78
CA ILE A 258 -17.96 2.52 3.21
C ILE A 258 -17.44 3.69 4.02
N PHE A 259 -17.15 3.42 5.29
CA PHE A 259 -16.48 4.36 6.18
C PHE A 259 -15.02 3.97 6.31
N SER A 260 -14.12 4.95 6.35
CA SER A 260 -12.69 4.71 6.52
C SER A 260 -12.04 5.83 7.32
N ASP A 261 -11.02 5.48 8.10
CA ASP A 261 -10.09 6.42 8.72
C ASP A 261 -8.78 6.55 7.93
N GLY A 262 -8.73 5.96 6.72
CA GLY A 262 -7.55 5.89 5.86
C GLY A 262 -6.85 4.53 5.92
N LEU A 263 -6.99 3.76 7.00
CA LEU A 263 -6.40 2.44 7.19
C LEU A 263 -7.47 1.37 7.43
N ALA A 264 -8.27 1.53 8.46
CA ALA A 264 -9.41 0.68 8.73
C ALA A 264 -10.60 1.04 7.82
N THR A 265 -11.43 0.06 7.51
CA THR A 265 -12.62 0.23 6.67
C THR A 265 -13.79 -0.58 7.20
N VAL A 266 -14.95 0.07 7.29
CA VAL A 266 -16.21 -0.55 7.68
C VAL A 266 -17.21 -0.42 6.54
N SER A 267 -17.83 -1.55 6.14
CA SER A 267 -18.89 -1.58 5.14
C SER A 267 -20.24 -1.78 5.79
N VAL A 268 -21.19 -0.88 5.53
CA VAL A 268 -22.58 -0.96 6.01
C VAL A 268 -23.50 -1.14 4.81
N TYR A 269 -24.33 -2.16 4.85
CA TYR A 269 -25.35 -2.42 3.83
C TYR A 269 -26.72 -2.19 4.41
N VAL A 270 -27.52 -1.35 3.73
CA VAL A 270 -28.91 -1.07 4.09
C VAL A 270 -29.81 -1.53 2.96
N GLN A 271 -30.82 -2.31 3.26
CA GLN A 271 -31.82 -2.77 2.30
C GLN A 271 -33.19 -2.46 2.84
N ARG A 272 -34.02 -1.78 2.05
CA ARG A 272 -35.46 -1.59 2.34
C ARG A 272 -36.18 -2.83 1.85
N LEU A 273 -36.91 -3.48 2.76
CA LEU A 273 -37.75 -4.66 2.48
C LEU A 273 -39.14 -4.22 2.03
#